data_5dfe58717a42715053e54ea3bdde8e7e
#
_entry.id   5dfe58717a42715053e54ea3bdde8e7e
#
_cell.length_a   1.000
_cell.length_b   1.000
_cell.length_c   1.000
_cell.angle_alpha   90.00
_cell.angle_beta   90.00
_cell.angle_gamma   90.00
#
_symmetry.space_group_name_H-M   'P 1'
#
loop_
_entity.id
_entity.type
_entity.pdbx_description
1 polymer ?
#
loop_
_entity_poly.entity_id
_entity_poly.type
_entity_poly.pdbx_seq_one_letter_code
_entity_poly.pdbx_strand_id
1 'polypeptide(L)'
;MLKEDGTFRKPDAGIVSFTLNCDAPVTHYADGERVVLPDGTAAWVESADDTPVKLYVTVRYEISDAQREAFRAENGEGYVFPDGTVMPFDDVDMVGSWVYGLTLVDADGKPLRASLGYGEGSWGVGSGVADYVFSHEDAYPEQVYLAPQTGEDSADMAWAIPLPMRK
;
A
#
# COMPACT_ATOMS: atom_id res chain seq x y z
N MET A 1 3.01 33.39 -8.60
CA MET A 1 2.59 34.25 -7.48
C MET A 1 1.15 34.63 -7.70
N LEU A 2 0.26 34.44 -6.74
CA LEU A 2 -1.17 34.79 -6.81
C LEU A 2 -1.29 36.31 -6.69
N LYS A 3 -2.08 36.95 -7.55
CA LYS A 3 -2.39 38.40 -7.46
C LYS A 3 -3.51 38.65 -6.43
N GLU A 4 -3.65 39.87 -5.96
CA GLU A 4 -4.69 40.25 -5.03
C GLU A 4 -6.13 40.05 -5.58
N ASP A 5 -6.30 40.03 -6.92
CA ASP A 5 -7.55 39.75 -7.60
C ASP A 5 -7.87 38.26 -7.78
N GLY A 6 -7.07 37.36 -7.18
CA GLY A 6 -7.22 35.91 -7.29
C GLY A 6 -6.72 35.30 -8.60
N THR A 7 -6.10 36.08 -9.48
CA THR A 7 -5.52 35.57 -10.73
C THR A 7 -4.03 35.21 -10.55
N PHE A 8 -3.52 34.28 -11.34
CA PHE A 8 -2.09 34.00 -11.36
C PHE A 8 -1.34 34.99 -12.22
N ARG A 9 -0.24 35.53 -11.68
CA ARG A 9 0.70 36.34 -12.48
C ARG A 9 1.38 35.43 -13.50
N LYS A 10 1.23 35.73 -14.80
CA LYS A 10 2.06 35.11 -15.83
C LYS A 10 3.51 35.47 -15.57
N PRO A 11 4.46 34.54 -15.63
CA PRO A 11 5.87 34.87 -15.60
C PRO A 11 6.23 35.75 -16.81
N ASP A 12 6.98 36.81 -16.59
CA ASP A 12 7.42 37.74 -17.66
C ASP A 12 8.52 37.12 -18.56
N ALA A 13 9.09 35.99 -18.18
CA ALA A 13 10.04 35.23 -18.96
C ALA A 13 9.33 34.06 -19.63
N GLY A 14 9.58 33.89 -20.93
CA GLY A 14 8.97 32.97 -21.87
C GLY A 14 8.30 31.72 -21.31
N ILE A 15 7.20 31.35 -21.90
CA ILE A 15 6.47 30.12 -21.55
C ILE A 15 7.39 28.95 -21.86
N VAL A 16 7.89 28.26 -20.82
CA VAL A 16 8.47 26.95 -20.99
C VAL A 16 7.31 25.97 -21.20
N SER A 17 7.07 25.59 -22.43
CA SER A 17 6.16 24.51 -22.75
C SER A 17 6.93 23.18 -22.68
N PHE A 18 6.39 22.20 -21.95
CA PHE A 18 6.84 20.83 -21.99
C PHE A 18 5.65 19.94 -22.40
N THR A 19 5.94 18.94 -23.19
CA THR A 19 4.94 17.93 -23.54
C THR A 19 5.05 16.84 -22.49
N LEU A 20 3.98 16.59 -21.75
CA LEU A 20 3.85 15.39 -20.95
C LEU A 20 3.56 14.23 -21.92
N ASN A 21 4.47 13.28 -21.99
CA ASN A 21 4.20 12.02 -22.67
C ASN A 21 3.37 11.16 -21.73
N CYS A 22 2.06 11.09 -22.01
CA CYS A 22 1.14 10.24 -21.26
C CYS A 22 1.12 8.79 -21.74
N ASP A 23 1.92 8.46 -22.76
CA ASP A 23 2.02 7.11 -23.33
C ASP A 23 3.18 6.30 -22.72
N ALA A 24 3.56 6.61 -21.49
CA ALA A 24 4.57 5.82 -20.77
C ALA A 24 4.08 4.37 -20.63
N PRO A 25 4.91 3.37 -20.94
CA PRO A 25 4.51 1.97 -20.81
C PRO A 25 4.16 1.65 -19.36
N VAL A 26 3.00 1.03 -19.16
CA VAL A 26 2.57 0.50 -17.87
C VAL A 26 2.46 -1.01 -18.01
N THR A 27 3.15 -1.75 -17.14
CA THR A 27 2.96 -3.19 -17.04
C THR A 27 1.99 -3.46 -15.92
N HIS A 28 0.84 -4.03 -16.27
CA HIS A 28 -0.20 -4.38 -15.31
C HIS A 28 -0.10 -5.86 -14.92
N TYR A 29 -0.12 -6.11 -13.63
CA TYR A 29 -0.18 -7.43 -13.02
C TYR A 29 -1.45 -7.51 -12.17
N ALA A 30 -2.13 -8.65 -12.19
CA ALA A 30 -3.35 -8.88 -11.44
C ALA A 30 -3.41 -10.31 -10.88
N ASP A 31 -4.43 -10.60 -10.07
CA ASP A 31 -4.74 -11.93 -9.56
C ASP A 31 -3.60 -12.56 -8.76
N GLY A 32 -3.06 -11.82 -7.80
CA GLY A 32 -2.07 -12.32 -6.85
C GLY A 32 -2.59 -13.51 -6.04
N GLU A 33 -1.68 -14.36 -5.60
CA GLU A 33 -1.99 -15.51 -4.76
C GLU A 33 -2.56 -15.06 -3.42
N ARG A 34 -3.69 -15.66 -3.00
CA ARG A 34 -4.30 -15.44 -1.70
C ARG A 34 -3.54 -16.21 -0.63
N VAL A 35 -3.02 -15.51 0.35
CA VAL A 35 -2.33 -16.07 1.52
C VAL A 35 -3.11 -15.82 2.80
N VAL A 36 -2.90 -16.66 3.80
CA VAL A 36 -3.44 -16.46 5.16
C VAL A 36 -2.28 -16.05 6.05
N LEU A 37 -2.38 -14.85 6.61
CA LEU A 37 -1.38 -14.26 7.48
C LEU A 37 -1.45 -14.84 8.90
N PRO A 38 -0.41 -14.66 9.75
CA PRO A 38 -0.35 -15.24 11.09
C PRO A 38 -1.50 -14.86 12.03
N ASP A 39 -2.13 -13.71 11.82
CA ASP A 39 -3.33 -13.27 12.56
C ASP A 39 -4.65 -13.87 12.03
N GLY A 40 -4.58 -14.67 10.97
CA GLY A 40 -5.73 -15.28 10.31
C GLY A 40 -6.37 -14.41 9.23
N THR A 41 -5.86 -13.21 8.97
CA THR A 41 -6.30 -12.34 7.88
C THR A 41 -5.91 -12.98 6.54
N ALA A 42 -6.84 -13.07 5.60
CA ALA A 42 -6.50 -13.44 4.24
C ALA A 42 -6.11 -12.18 3.45
N ALA A 43 -5.00 -12.24 2.72
CA ALA A 43 -4.52 -11.11 1.93
C ALA A 43 -3.99 -11.57 0.56
N TRP A 44 -4.07 -10.67 -0.43
CA TRP A 44 -3.52 -10.89 -1.78
C TRP A 44 -3.30 -9.55 -2.48
N VAL A 45 -2.41 -9.52 -3.46
CA VAL A 45 -2.28 -8.40 -4.37
C VAL A 45 -3.40 -8.45 -5.39
N GLU A 46 -4.32 -7.49 -5.38
CA GLU A 46 -5.39 -7.38 -6.38
C GLU A 46 -4.82 -6.89 -7.71
N SER A 47 -3.94 -5.89 -7.65
CA SER A 47 -3.25 -5.36 -8.83
C SER A 47 -1.90 -4.76 -8.47
N ALA A 48 -0.99 -4.77 -9.43
CA ALA A 48 0.24 -4.01 -9.39
C ALA A 48 0.49 -3.37 -10.75
N ASP A 49 0.68 -2.05 -10.79
CA ASP A 49 0.94 -1.26 -11.98
C ASP A 49 2.37 -0.73 -11.94
N ASP A 50 3.24 -1.34 -12.74
CA ASP A 50 4.63 -0.92 -12.86
C ASP A 50 4.78 0.09 -14.01
N THR A 51 5.19 1.29 -13.65
CA THR A 51 5.46 2.41 -14.55
C THR A 51 6.97 2.69 -14.57
N PRO A 52 7.50 3.45 -15.53
CA PRO A 52 8.93 3.82 -15.54
C PRO A 52 9.43 4.59 -14.32
N VAL A 53 8.54 5.00 -13.42
CA VAL A 53 8.89 5.83 -12.25
C VAL A 53 8.50 5.19 -10.95
N LYS A 54 7.30 4.57 -10.90
CA LYS A 54 6.69 4.04 -9.68
C LYS A 54 5.99 2.71 -9.94
N LEU A 55 6.02 1.87 -8.92
CA LEU A 55 5.18 0.68 -8.79
C LEU A 55 4.03 1.00 -7.83
N TYR A 56 2.80 0.89 -8.31
CA TYR A 56 1.57 1.04 -7.52
C TYR A 56 1.03 -0.34 -7.22
N VAL A 57 0.74 -0.64 -5.96
CA VAL A 57 0.26 -1.96 -5.55
C VAL A 57 -1.00 -1.80 -4.72
N THR A 58 -2.07 -2.48 -5.11
CA THR A 58 -3.30 -2.59 -4.33
C THR A 58 -3.38 -3.97 -3.71
N VAL A 59 -3.44 -4.02 -2.39
CA VAL A 59 -3.63 -5.24 -1.59
C VAL A 59 -5.07 -5.30 -1.12
N ARG A 60 -5.72 -6.45 -1.36
CA ARG A 60 -6.97 -6.82 -0.70
C ARG A 60 -6.67 -7.60 0.56
N TYR A 61 -7.50 -7.38 1.58
CA TYR A 61 -7.49 -8.20 2.78
C TYR A 61 -8.91 -8.49 3.27
N GLU A 62 -9.09 -9.65 3.87
CA GLU A 62 -10.36 -10.09 4.43
C GLU A 62 -10.15 -10.59 5.86
N ILE A 63 -10.89 -10.00 6.78
CA ILE A 63 -10.92 -10.39 8.19
C ILE A 63 -12.04 -11.41 8.37
N SER A 64 -11.75 -12.53 9.03
CA SER A 64 -12.74 -13.56 9.32
C SER A 64 -13.75 -13.09 10.38
N ASP A 65 -14.92 -13.70 10.40
CA ASP A 65 -15.92 -13.41 11.44
C ASP A 65 -15.41 -13.71 12.84
N ALA A 66 -14.56 -14.73 13.00
CA ALA A 66 -13.93 -15.06 14.28
C ALA A 66 -12.97 -13.95 14.76
N GLN A 67 -12.23 -13.32 13.85
CA GLN A 67 -11.38 -12.16 14.19
C GLN A 67 -12.24 -10.95 14.58
N ARG A 68 -13.34 -10.68 13.85
CA ARG A 68 -14.29 -9.60 14.20
C ARG A 68 -14.91 -9.81 15.58
N GLU A 69 -15.34 -11.04 15.89
CA GLU A 69 -15.88 -11.40 17.20
C GLU A 69 -14.86 -11.25 18.30
N ALA A 70 -13.62 -11.73 18.10
CA ALA A 70 -12.53 -11.58 19.07
C ALA A 70 -12.20 -10.11 19.34
N PHE A 71 -12.08 -9.31 18.28
CA PHE A 71 -11.80 -7.88 18.38
C PHE A 71 -12.90 -7.13 19.17
N ARG A 72 -14.18 -7.41 18.85
CA ARG A 72 -15.31 -6.80 19.56
C ARG A 72 -15.42 -7.25 21.02
N ALA A 73 -15.07 -8.50 21.30
CA ALA A 73 -15.05 -9.00 22.69
C ALA A 73 -14.02 -8.26 23.55
N GLU A 74 -12.92 -7.81 22.97
CA GLU A 74 -11.85 -7.07 23.65
C GLU A 74 -12.13 -5.56 23.70
N ASN A 75 -12.61 -4.98 22.59
CA ASN A 75 -12.68 -3.52 22.37
C ASN A 75 -14.11 -2.96 22.42
N GLY A 76 -15.14 -3.82 22.46
CA GLY A 76 -16.55 -3.41 22.38
C GLY A 76 -17.04 -3.28 20.95
N GLU A 77 -18.21 -2.69 20.76
CA GLU A 77 -18.90 -2.59 19.47
C GLU A 77 -18.43 -1.41 18.61
N GLY A 78 -17.69 -0.45 19.17
CA GLY A 78 -17.26 0.74 18.47
C GLY A 78 -16.71 1.83 19.36
N TYR A 79 -16.40 2.97 18.75
CA TYR A 79 -15.98 4.17 19.44
C TYR A 79 -17.18 4.82 20.14
N VAL A 80 -17.12 4.99 21.47
CA VAL A 80 -18.17 5.63 22.25
C VAL A 80 -17.87 7.11 22.41
N PHE A 81 -18.74 7.97 21.88
CA PHE A 81 -18.63 9.42 22.01
C PHE A 81 -19.19 9.91 23.36
N PRO A 82 -18.82 11.15 23.81
CA PRO A 82 -19.27 11.73 25.07
C PRO A 82 -20.80 11.85 25.21
N ASP A 83 -21.53 11.91 24.10
CA ASP A 83 -22.99 11.96 24.04
C ASP A 83 -23.65 10.57 24.13
N GLY A 84 -22.83 9.50 24.20
CA GLY A 84 -23.29 8.12 24.23
C GLY A 84 -23.53 7.49 22.86
N THR A 85 -23.29 8.23 21.77
CA THR A 85 -23.32 7.66 20.40
C THR A 85 -22.20 6.66 20.21
N VAL A 86 -22.49 5.53 19.55
CA VAL A 86 -21.50 4.51 19.21
C VAL A 86 -21.27 4.52 17.70
N MET A 87 -20.04 4.74 17.28
CA MET A 87 -19.60 4.54 15.88
C MET A 87 -18.99 3.13 15.77
N PRO A 88 -19.64 2.19 15.06
CA PRO A 88 -19.13 0.83 14.93
C PRO A 88 -17.72 0.79 14.35
N PHE A 89 -16.90 -0.14 14.84
CA PHE A 89 -15.63 -0.47 14.22
C PHE A 89 -15.84 -1.07 12.82
N ASP A 90 -14.98 -0.71 11.89
CA ASP A 90 -14.89 -1.33 10.58
C ASP A 90 -13.64 -2.25 10.45
N ASP A 91 -13.44 -2.84 9.27
CA ASP A 91 -12.33 -3.78 9.05
C ASP A 91 -10.96 -3.11 9.18
N VAL A 92 -10.86 -1.79 8.93
CA VAL A 92 -9.59 -1.08 9.09
C VAL A 92 -9.19 -0.91 10.55
N ASP A 93 -10.16 -0.83 11.45
CA ASP A 93 -9.90 -0.79 12.90
C ASP A 93 -9.43 -2.14 13.44
N MET A 94 -9.84 -3.24 12.78
CA MET A 94 -9.62 -4.61 13.23
C MET A 94 -8.39 -5.27 12.62
N VAL A 95 -7.87 -4.72 11.50
CA VAL A 95 -6.67 -5.23 10.86
C VAL A 95 -5.43 -4.91 11.70
N GLY A 96 -4.47 -5.82 11.72
CA GLY A 96 -3.21 -5.61 12.43
C GLY A 96 -2.37 -4.47 11.85
N SER A 97 -1.46 -3.94 12.65
CA SER A 97 -0.57 -2.84 12.26
C SER A 97 0.35 -3.17 11.06
N TRP A 98 0.46 -4.45 10.70
CA TRP A 98 1.26 -4.91 9.56
C TRP A 98 0.88 -4.21 8.26
N VAL A 99 -0.41 -3.91 8.06
CA VAL A 99 -0.93 -3.27 6.85
C VAL A 99 -0.34 -1.87 6.59
N TYR A 100 0.21 -1.22 7.60
CA TYR A 100 0.82 0.11 7.45
C TYR A 100 2.32 0.10 7.17
N GLY A 101 2.98 -1.05 7.30
CA GLY A 101 4.44 -1.16 7.28
C GLY A 101 5.01 -2.15 6.28
N LEU A 102 4.25 -2.52 5.23
CA LEU A 102 4.75 -3.44 4.20
C LEU A 102 5.80 -2.76 3.31
N THR A 103 6.85 -3.50 3.02
CA THR A 103 7.94 -3.12 2.10
C THR A 103 8.14 -4.19 1.04
N LEU A 104 8.74 -3.81 -0.11
CA LEU A 104 9.10 -4.77 -1.15
C LEU A 104 10.35 -5.53 -0.76
N VAL A 105 10.29 -6.85 -0.85
CA VAL A 105 11.40 -7.74 -0.53
C VAL A 105 11.57 -8.85 -1.59
N ASP A 106 12.76 -9.42 -1.65
CA ASP A 106 13.03 -10.64 -2.42
C ASP A 106 12.61 -11.91 -1.65
N ALA A 107 12.88 -13.08 -2.22
CA ALA A 107 12.55 -14.38 -1.62
C ALA A 107 13.28 -14.66 -0.31
N ASP A 108 14.40 -14.01 -0.05
CA ASP A 108 15.19 -14.14 1.19
C ASP A 108 14.75 -13.11 2.26
N GLY A 109 13.74 -12.30 1.97
CA GLY A 109 13.22 -11.25 2.85
C GLY A 109 14.10 -10.00 2.90
N LYS A 110 14.99 -9.83 1.93
CA LYS A 110 15.83 -8.65 1.83
C LYS A 110 15.08 -7.52 1.12
N PRO A 111 14.99 -6.32 1.74
CA PRO A 111 14.35 -5.16 1.13
C PRO A 111 14.97 -4.79 -0.23
N LEU A 112 14.11 -4.54 -1.22
CA LEU A 112 14.51 -4.02 -2.53
C LEU A 112 14.82 -2.52 -2.42
N ARG A 113 15.67 -2.03 -3.31
CA ARG A 113 16.02 -0.60 -3.37
C ARG A 113 14.79 0.29 -3.57
N ALA A 114 13.81 -0.19 -4.31
CA ALA A 114 12.54 0.48 -4.57
C ALA A 114 11.77 0.89 -3.31
N SER A 115 11.95 0.16 -2.21
CA SER A 115 11.26 0.43 -0.93
C SER A 115 12.06 1.28 0.04
N LEU A 116 13.25 1.75 -0.34
CA LEU A 116 14.14 2.55 0.51
C LEU A 116 14.10 4.05 0.21
N GLY A 117 13.22 4.48 -0.70
CA GLY A 117 13.13 5.86 -1.14
C GLY A 117 12.18 6.73 -0.30
N TYR A 118 12.28 8.05 -0.46
CA TYR A 118 11.36 8.99 0.16
C TYR A 118 9.98 8.93 -0.53
N GLY A 119 8.92 8.81 0.27
CA GLY A 119 7.54 8.77 -0.23
C GLY A 119 7.06 7.39 -0.68
N GLU A 120 7.81 6.34 -0.35
CA GLU A 120 7.41 4.95 -0.48
C GLU A 120 6.59 4.48 0.73
N GLY A 121 5.81 3.42 0.53
CA GLY A 121 5.03 2.77 1.56
C GLY A 121 3.51 2.90 1.36
N SER A 122 2.77 2.78 2.45
CA SER A 122 1.31 2.84 2.44
C SER A 122 0.80 4.25 2.15
N TRP A 123 -0.10 4.38 1.17
CA TRP A 123 -0.75 5.65 0.82
C TRP A 123 -2.20 5.72 1.24
N GLY A 124 -2.85 4.59 1.40
CA GLY A 124 -4.23 4.51 1.82
C GLY A 124 -4.53 3.14 2.40
N VAL A 125 -5.14 3.12 3.55
CA VAL A 125 -5.69 1.90 4.15
C VAL A 125 -7.15 2.17 4.42
N GLY A 126 -8.01 1.35 3.83
CA GLY A 126 -9.45 1.40 3.99
C GLY A 126 -10.00 0.03 4.35
N SER A 127 -11.32 -0.08 4.43
CA SER A 127 -11.97 -1.34 4.74
C SER A 127 -11.73 -2.36 3.62
N GLY A 128 -10.93 -3.38 3.88
CA GLY A 128 -10.59 -4.46 2.95
C GLY A 128 -9.57 -4.13 1.86
N VAL A 129 -8.99 -2.91 1.85
CA VAL A 129 -8.03 -2.47 0.81
C VAL A 129 -6.90 -1.68 1.44
N ALA A 130 -5.69 -1.88 0.91
CA ALA A 130 -4.54 -1.04 1.22
C ALA A 130 -3.74 -0.76 -0.06
N ASP A 131 -3.42 0.51 -0.31
CA ASP A 131 -2.65 0.96 -1.46
C ASP A 131 -1.23 1.32 -1.04
N TYR A 132 -0.26 0.89 -1.85
CA TYR A 132 1.16 1.14 -1.64
C TYR A 132 1.77 1.74 -2.91
N VAL A 133 2.80 2.56 -2.71
CA VAL A 133 3.58 3.13 -3.80
C VAL A 133 5.06 2.93 -3.50
N PHE A 134 5.79 2.42 -4.49
CA PHE A 134 7.23 2.18 -4.42
C PHE A 134 7.91 2.81 -5.64
N SER A 135 9.22 3.00 -5.57
CA SER A 135 9.99 3.37 -6.75
C SER A 135 10.04 2.21 -7.76
N HIS A 136 10.20 2.56 -9.03
CA HIS A 136 10.45 1.56 -10.07
C HIS A 136 11.85 0.93 -9.89
N GLU A 137 11.96 -0.37 -10.17
CA GLU A 137 13.23 -1.10 -10.30
C GLU A 137 13.49 -1.43 -11.76
N ASP A 138 14.72 -1.20 -12.24
CA ASP A 138 15.11 -1.56 -13.61
C ASP A 138 15.04 -3.09 -13.85
N ALA A 139 15.19 -3.89 -12.78
CA ALA A 139 15.09 -5.33 -12.81
C ALA A 139 14.59 -5.87 -11.47
N TYR A 140 13.41 -6.48 -11.48
CA TYR A 140 12.87 -7.19 -10.32
C TYR A 140 13.45 -8.63 -10.25
N PRO A 141 13.66 -9.16 -9.01
CA PRO A 141 13.95 -10.58 -8.84
C PRO A 141 12.80 -11.46 -9.39
N GLU A 142 13.05 -12.76 -9.53
CA GLU A 142 12.05 -13.71 -10.04
C GLU A 142 10.79 -13.75 -9.15
N GLN A 143 10.98 -13.56 -7.85
CA GLN A 143 9.92 -13.50 -6.86
C GLN A 143 10.06 -12.23 -6.03
N VAL A 144 8.96 -11.49 -5.92
CA VAL A 144 8.84 -10.26 -5.13
C VAL A 144 7.69 -10.43 -4.16
N TYR A 145 7.86 -9.93 -2.95
CA TYR A 145 6.86 -9.98 -1.89
C TYR A 145 6.68 -8.62 -1.25
N LEU A 146 5.51 -8.42 -0.64
CA LEU A 146 5.28 -7.40 0.37
C LEU A 146 5.36 -8.04 1.74
N ALA A 147 6.22 -7.54 2.63
CA ALA A 147 6.37 -8.05 3.99
C ALA A 147 6.71 -6.93 4.98
N PRO A 148 6.33 -7.04 6.26
CA PRO A 148 6.69 -6.05 7.27
C PRO A 148 8.21 -6.03 7.49
N GLN A 149 8.81 -4.86 7.45
CA GLN A 149 10.23 -4.68 7.74
C GLN A 149 10.50 -4.89 9.24
N THR A 150 11.48 -5.73 9.57
CA THR A 150 11.87 -6.03 10.97
C THR A 150 13.23 -5.45 11.35
N GLY A 151 13.98 -4.98 10.37
CA GLY A 151 15.30 -4.37 10.54
C GLY A 151 15.71 -3.64 9.27
N GLU A 152 16.93 -3.10 9.24
CA GLU A 152 17.43 -2.35 8.09
C GLU A 152 17.51 -3.23 6.82
N ASP A 153 17.91 -4.49 6.99
CA ASP A 153 18.13 -5.45 5.88
C ASP A 153 17.25 -6.70 5.96
N SER A 154 16.12 -6.65 6.64
CA SER A 154 15.29 -7.85 6.87
C SER A 154 13.81 -7.55 7.00
N ALA A 155 12.99 -8.54 6.60
CA ALA A 155 11.54 -8.51 6.76
C ALA A 155 11.01 -9.83 7.35
N ASP A 156 9.81 -9.79 7.93
CA ASP A 156 9.15 -10.98 8.45
C ASP A 156 8.39 -11.71 7.33
N MET A 157 9.03 -12.76 6.79
CA MET A 157 8.48 -13.55 5.69
C MET A 157 7.27 -14.41 6.09
N ALA A 158 6.95 -14.56 7.37
CA ALA A 158 5.70 -15.18 7.79
C ALA A 158 4.47 -14.34 7.41
N TRP A 159 4.67 -13.02 7.18
CA TRP A 159 3.66 -12.06 6.75
C TRP A 159 3.76 -11.69 5.27
N ALA A 160 4.52 -12.46 4.48
CA ALA A 160 4.79 -12.13 3.10
C ALA A 160 3.57 -12.36 2.20
N ILE A 161 3.25 -11.36 1.39
CA ILE A 161 2.21 -11.40 0.36
C ILE A 161 2.92 -11.38 -1.00
N PRO A 162 2.80 -12.46 -1.82
CA PRO A 162 3.49 -12.52 -3.10
C PRO A 162 2.91 -11.54 -4.12
N LEU A 163 3.78 -10.84 -4.86
CA LEU A 163 3.38 -10.05 -6.01
C LEU A 163 3.25 -10.96 -7.25
N PRO A 164 2.24 -10.74 -8.09
CA PRO A 164 2.02 -11.55 -9.30
C PRO A 164 2.97 -11.19 -10.47
N MET A 165 4.13 -10.62 -10.18
CA MET A 165 5.13 -10.17 -11.16
C MET A 165 5.92 -11.38 -11.69
N ARG A 166 5.28 -12.21 -12.51
CA ARG A 166 5.96 -13.31 -13.22
C ARG A 166 6.29 -12.87 -14.64
N LYS A 167 7.53 -13.12 -15.05
CA LYS A 167 7.96 -12.97 -16.46
C LYS A 167 7.39 -14.08 -17.32
#